data_c9b3d73de039d89dfd2638d53f5e01d6
#
_entry.id   c9b3d73de039d89dfd2638d53f5e01d6
#
_cell.length_a   1.000
_cell.length_b   1.000
_cell.length_c   1.000
_cell.angle_alpha   90.00
_cell.angle_beta   90.00
_cell.angle_gamma   90.00
#
_symmetry.space_group_name_H-M   'P 1'
#
loop_
_entity.id
_entity.type
_entity.pdbx_description
1 polymer ?
#
loop_
_entity_poly.entity_id
_entity_poly.type
_entity_poly.pdbx_seq_one_letter_code
_entity_poly.pdbx_strand_id
1 'polypeptide(L)'
;NSMSKAHNMPGWRMAMLASNAQFVQWILKVKSNIDSGQFKPMQYAAVEALAAPKAWYDNMNHVYRSRRDLAGQIMKTLGCQYDEKQV
;
A
#
# COMPACT_ATOMS: atom_id res chain seq x y z
N ASN A 1 -2.93 -2.12 -7.55
CA ASN A 1 -2.00 -1.97 -6.44
C ASN A 1 -2.00 -0.54 -5.93
N SER A 2 -1.82 -0.31 -4.63
CA SER A 2 -1.89 1.00 -4.01
C SER A 2 -0.64 1.28 -3.17
N MET A 3 -0.15 2.50 -3.25
CA MET A 3 0.97 2.96 -2.41
C MET A 3 0.56 3.26 -0.96
N SER A 4 -0.74 3.33 -0.70
CA SER A 4 -1.29 3.64 0.63
C SER A 4 -0.79 2.69 1.72
N LYS A 5 -0.61 1.41 1.41
CA LYS A 5 -0.16 0.37 2.36
C LYS A 5 1.32 0.04 2.19
N ALA A 6 1.72 -0.35 0.98
CA ALA A 6 3.09 -0.79 0.70
C ALA A 6 4.16 0.28 0.97
N HIS A 7 3.82 1.56 0.87
CA HIS A 7 4.75 2.68 1.01
C HIS A 7 4.33 3.68 2.10
N ASN A 8 3.37 3.33 2.95
CA ASN A 8 2.84 4.24 3.98
C ASN A 8 2.39 5.62 3.45
N MET A 9 1.77 5.64 2.27
CA MET A 9 1.34 6.86 1.58
C MET A 9 -0.19 6.97 1.41
N PRO A 10 -1.02 6.82 2.48
CA PRO A 10 -2.48 6.80 2.31
C PRO A 10 -3.06 8.14 1.84
N GLY A 11 -2.55 9.27 2.32
CA GLY A 11 -3.01 10.61 1.97
C GLY A 11 -2.64 11.04 0.54
N TRP A 12 -1.67 10.39 -0.07
CA TRP A 12 -1.20 10.72 -1.42
C TRP A 12 -2.14 10.24 -2.53
N ARG A 13 -3.08 9.38 -2.23
CA ARG A 13 -4.11 8.87 -3.15
C ARG A 13 -3.55 8.31 -4.46
N MET A 14 -2.39 7.62 -4.37
CA MET A 14 -1.70 7.00 -5.50
C MET A 14 -1.95 5.50 -5.57
N ALA A 15 -2.37 5.05 -6.74
CA ALA A 15 -2.52 3.64 -7.06
C ALA A 15 -2.23 3.40 -8.55
N MET A 16 -1.94 2.16 -8.89
CA MET A 16 -1.80 1.70 -10.27
C MET A 16 -2.73 0.54 -10.54
N LEU A 17 -3.27 0.51 -11.74
CA LEU A 17 -4.02 -0.61 -12.27
C LEU A 17 -3.18 -1.32 -13.33
N ALA A 18 -2.96 -2.62 -13.16
CA ALA A 18 -2.39 -3.49 -14.15
C ALA A 18 -3.34 -4.66 -14.39
N SER A 19 -3.76 -4.85 -15.63
CA SER A 19 -4.69 -5.90 -16.00
C SER A 19 -4.62 -6.16 -17.51
N ASN A 20 -5.49 -7.03 -18.02
CA ASN A 20 -5.68 -7.20 -19.45
C ASN A 20 -6.00 -5.85 -20.12
N ALA A 21 -5.44 -5.61 -21.31
CA ALA A 21 -5.56 -4.35 -22.03
C ALA A 21 -7.03 -3.90 -22.22
N GLN A 22 -7.94 -4.84 -22.50
CA GLN A 22 -9.37 -4.54 -22.69
C GLN A 22 -10.00 -3.96 -21.40
N PHE A 23 -9.70 -4.54 -20.24
CA PHE A 23 -10.19 -4.03 -18.95
C PHE A 23 -9.59 -2.67 -18.60
N VAL A 24 -8.29 -2.48 -18.87
CA VAL A 24 -7.64 -1.19 -18.66
C VAL A 24 -8.29 -0.11 -19.51
N GLN A 25 -8.59 -0.39 -20.78
CA GLN A 25 -9.26 0.55 -21.68
C GLN A 25 -10.68 0.93 -21.20
N TRP A 26 -11.47 -0.05 -20.74
CA TRP A 26 -12.81 0.21 -20.22
C TRP A 26 -12.77 1.10 -18.98
N ILE A 27 -11.87 0.79 -18.04
CA ILE A 27 -11.69 1.56 -16.82
C ILE A 27 -11.19 2.97 -17.17
N LEU A 28 -10.23 3.09 -18.08
CA LEU A 28 -9.70 4.39 -18.51
C LEU A 28 -10.80 5.26 -19.14
N LYS A 29 -11.67 4.67 -19.96
CA LYS A 29 -12.80 5.37 -20.57
C LYS A 29 -13.74 5.97 -19.53
N VAL A 30 -14.04 5.22 -18.45
CA VAL A 30 -14.86 5.72 -17.33
C VAL A 30 -14.09 6.76 -16.52
N LYS A 31 -12.86 6.44 -16.15
CA LYS A 31 -12.01 7.27 -15.30
C LYS A 31 -11.72 8.64 -15.91
N SER A 32 -11.44 8.70 -17.21
CA SER A 32 -11.18 9.96 -17.92
C SER A 32 -12.39 10.92 -17.99
N ASN A 33 -13.59 10.41 -17.74
CA ASN A 33 -14.80 11.24 -17.66
C ASN A 33 -15.13 11.67 -16.21
N ILE A 34 -14.51 11.03 -15.22
CA ILE A 34 -14.74 11.34 -13.80
C ILE A 34 -13.66 12.29 -13.28
N ASP A 35 -12.40 12.02 -13.63
CA ASP A 35 -11.24 12.75 -13.14
C ASP A 35 -10.46 13.41 -14.27
N SER A 36 -9.95 14.58 -13.98
CA SER A 36 -8.82 15.17 -14.72
C SER A 36 -7.51 14.46 -14.37
N GLY A 37 -6.43 14.80 -15.07
CA GLY A 37 -5.10 14.24 -14.82
C GLY A 37 -4.67 14.40 -13.36
N GLN A 38 -3.92 13.44 -12.87
CA GLN A 38 -3.40 13.46 -11.50
C GLN A 38 -2.32 14.53 -11.33
N PHE A 39 -2.29 15.18 -10.17
CA PHE A 39 -1.32 16.20 -9.83
C PHE A 39 0.11 15.68 -9.99
N LYS A 40 0.89 16.31 -10.86
CA LYS A 40 2.19 15.80 -11.33
C LYS A 40 3.23 15.58 -10.22
N PRO A 41 3.35 16.42 -9.18
CA PRO A 41 4.26 16.17 -8.06
C PRO A 41 4.00 14.85 -7.32
N MET A 42 2.74 14.41 -7.25
CA MET A 42 2.40 13.11 -6.64
C MET A 42 2.91 11.96 -7.49
N GLN A 43 2.92 12.11 -8.81
CA GLN A 43 3.48 11.10 -9.72
C GLN A 43 4.99 10.97 -9.52
N TYR A 44 5.72 12.08 -9.39
CA TYR A 44 7.15 12.06 -9.08
C TYR A 44 7.43 11.43 -7.72
N ALA A 45 6.66 11.78 -6.70
CA ALA A 45 6.80 11.15 -5.38
C ALA A 45 6.56 9.62 -5.44
N ALA A 46 5.65 9.15 -6.28
CA ALA A 46 5.42 7.73 -6.49
C ALA A 46 6.61 7.05 -7.18
N VAL A 47 7.26 7.71 -8.14
CA VAL A 47 8.47 7.19 -8.81
C VAL A 47 9.59 7.01 -7.78
N GLU A 48 9.84 8.03 -6.95
CA GLU A 48 10.84 7.94 -5.87
C GLU A 48 10.51 6.84 -4.87
N ALA A 49 9.26 6.72 -4.45
CA ALA A 49 8.83 5.67 -3.52
C ALA A 49 9.01 4.27 -4.11
N LEU A 50 8.73 4.07 -5.40
CA LEU A 50 8.94 2.79 -6.09
C LEU A 50 10.43 2.44 -6.27
N ALA A 51 11.29 3.44 -6.30
CA ALA A 51 12.74 3.27 -6.37
C ALA A 51 13.39 3.05 -4.99
N ALA A 52 12.60 3.01 -3.90
CA ALA A 52 13.12 2.84 -2.55
C ALA A 52 14.00 1.58 -2.44
N PRO A 53 15.18 1.66 -1.81
CA PRO A 53 16.08 0.53 -1.67
C PRO A 53 15.50 -0.54 -0.73
N LYS A 54 15.96 -1.78 -0.90
CA LYS A 54 15.53 -2.90 -0.04
C LYS A 54 15.65 -2.58 1.46
N ALA A 55 16.70 -1.89 1.86
CA ALA A 55 16.92 -1.51 3.26
C ALA A 55 15.78 -0.66 3.84
N TRP A 56 15.13 0.18 3.03
CA TRP A 56 13.96 0.95 3.45
C TRP A 56 12.79 0.02 3.82
N TYR A 57 12.51 -0.96 2.98
CA TYR A 57 11.45 -1.96 3.25
C TYR A 57 11.78 -2.83 4.47
N ASP A 58 13.05 -3.24 4.61
CA ASP A 58 13.50 -4.04 5.75
C ASP A 58 13.31 -3.28 7.07
N ASN A 59 13.66 -1.99 7.11
CA ASN A 59 13.46 -1.13 8.28
C ASN A 59 11.97 -0.94 8.61
N MET A 60 11.14 -0.66 7.60
CA MET A 60 9.70 -0.54 7.76
C MET A 60 9.09 -1.85 8.29
N ASN A 61 9.46 -2.98 7.72
CA ASN A 61 8.99 -4.29 8.13
C ASN A 61 9.44 -4.64 9.55
N HIS A 62 10.63 -4.21 9.96
CA HIS A 62 11.09 -4.37 11.35
C HIS A 62 10.16 -3.66 12.34
N VAL A 63 9.79 -2.41 12.06
CA VAL A 63 8.84 -1.67 12.90
C VAL A 63 7.49 -2.37 12.96
N TYR A 64 6.97 -2.85 11.83
CA TYR A 64 5.68 -3.56 11.79
C TYR A 64 5.74 -4.91 12.53
N ARG A 65 6.82 -5.65 12.46
CA ARG A 65 7.00 -6.88 13.26
C ARG A 65 6.92 -6.58 14.75
N SER A 66 7.66 -5.58 15.22
CA SER A 66 7.63 -5.19 16.63
C SER A 66 6.21 -4.82 17.10
N ARG A 67 5.47 -4.07 16.28
CA ARG A 67 4.07 -3.71 16.57
C ARG A 67 3.14 -4.92 16.55
N ARG A 68 3.32 -5.84 15.59
CA ARG A 68 2.56 -7.09 15.52
C ARG A 68 2.79 -7.95 16.74
N ASP A 69 4.05 -8.09 17.18
CA ASP A 69 4.40 -8.91 18.33
C ASP A 69 3.78 -8.34 19.63
N LEU A 70 3.74 -7.00 19.76
CA LEU A 70 3.04 -6.33 20.85
C LEU A 70 1.51 -6.55 20.77
N ALA A 71 0.92 -6.43 19.59
CA ALA A 71 -0.50 -6.71 19.38
C ALA A 71 -0.84 -8.17 19.73
N GLY A 72 0.04 -9.12 19.38
CA GLY A 72 -0.09 -10.53 19.75
C GLY A 72 -0.09 -10.74 21.27
N GLN A 73 0.75 -10.01 22.01
CA GLN A 73 0.75 -10.06 23.48
C GLN A 73 -0.58 -9.55 24.06
N ILE A 74 -1.11 -8.47 23.52
CA ILE A 74 -2.43 -7.93 23.92
C ILE A 74 -3.54 -8.97 23.64
N MET A 75 -3.54 -9.59 22.46
CA MET A 75 -4.52 -10.62 22.10
C MET A 75 -4.46 -11.81 23.07
N LYS A 76 -3.26 -12.28 23.41
CA LYS A 76 -3.08 -13.36 24.40
C LYS A 76 -3.61 -12.97 25.79
N THR A 77 -3.34 -11.74 26.23
CA THR A 77 -3.82 -11.23 27.52
C THR A 77 -5.35 -11.16 27.58
N LEU A 78 -6.00 -10.83 26.44
CA LEU A 78 -7.45 -10.78 26.31
C LEU A 78 -8.10 -12.15 26.08
N GLY A 79 -7.32 -13.23 26.01
CA GLY A 79 -7.81 -14.58 25.73
C GLY A 79 -8.33 -14.79 24.30
N CYS A 80 -7.94 -13.92 23.37
CA CYS A 80 -8.32 -14.06 21.97
C CYS A 80 -7.52 -15.16 21.27
N GLN A 81 -8.20 -15.95 20.45
CA GLN A 81 -7.56 -16.92 19.57
C GLN A 81 -7.28 -16.28 18.21
N TYR A 82 -6.08 -16.42 17.70
CA TYR A 82 -5.68 -15.97 16.37
C TYR A 82 -4.55 -16.85 15.81
N ASP A 83 -4.45 -16.94 14.50
CA ASP A 83 -3.39 -17.68 13.83
C ASP A 83 -2.22 -16.74 13.54
N GLU A 84 -1.10 -16.94 14.23
CA GLU A 84 0.13 -16.12 14.07
C GLU A 84 0.71 -16.15 12.65
N LYS A 85 0.32 -17.14 11.82
CA LYS A 85 0.78 -17.27 10.42
C LYS A 85 -0.05 -16.41 9.44
N GLN A 86 -1.20 -15.93 9.86
CA GLN A 86 -2.14 -15.15 9.02
C GLN A 86 -2.06 -13.64 9.26
N VAL A 87 -1.15 -13.17 10.11
CA VAL A 87 -0.96 -11.76 10.47
C VAL A 87 0.46 -11.28 10.18
#